data_5658d19a4b2c1e562bb47fa13aae3368
#
_entry.id   5658d19a4b2c1e562bb47fa13aae3368
#
_cell.length_a   1.000
_cell.length_b   1.000
_cell.length_c   1.000
_cell.angle_alpha   90.00
_cell.angle_beta   90.00
_cell.angle_gamma   90.00
#
_symmetry.space_group_name_H-M   'P 1'
#
loop_
_entity.id
_entity.type
_entity.pdbx_description
1 polymer ?
#
loop_
_entity_poly.entity_id
_entity_poly.type
_entity_poly.pdbx_seq_one_letter_code
_entity_poly.pdbx_strand_id
1 'polypeptide(L)'
;MELFPGGHLSRRQFLAGTGAAAAGLSLIPSSTWSYEAAKLNFYNWDTYIGETTLKDFTEVSGINVKMDLFSENDELFAKLKAGNPGYDLIVPSSDYVERMILADMLMPLDNSAIPNRSNIQDSFLDVSFDPGRKFSLPYMWGTMGVGYRKSKMD
;
A
#
# COMPACT_ATOMS: atom_id res chain seq x y z
N MET A 1 18.60 -56.99 -16.67
CA MET A 1 18.82 -57.99 -15.61
C MET A 1 20.19 -57.73 -15.03
N GLU A 2 20.20 -56.99 -13.91
CA GLU A 2 21.15 -57.23 -12.83
C GLU A 2 20.89 -56.24 -11.69
N LEU A 3 20.81 -56.82 -10.56
CA LEU A 3 20.36 -56.40 -9.27
C LEU A 3 21.34 -55.40 -8.63
N PHE A 4 20.77 -54.41 -7.95
CA PHE A 4 21.50 -53.60 -6.95
C PHE A 4 21.63 -54.40 -5.64
N PRO A 5 22.83 -54.60 -5.08
CA PRO A 5 22.99 -55.21 -3.77
C PRO A 5 22.65 -54.19 -2.68
N GLY A 6 21.63 -54.48 -1.87
CA GLY A 6 21.27 -53.75 -0.67
C GLY A 6 22.36 -53.87 0.40
N GLY A 7 23.17 -52.86 0.55
CA GLY A 7 24.10 -52.72 1.68
C GLY A 7 23.40 -52.10 2.90
N HIS A 8 23.14 -52.94 3.93
CA HIS A 8 22.69 -52.44 5.24
C HIS A 8 23.83 -51.68 5.93
N LEU A 9 23.70 -50.38 6.06
CA LEU A 9 24.60 -49.57 6.89
C LEU A 9 24.48 -49.99 8.36
N SER A 10 25.58 -50.37 8.97
CA SER A 10 25.59 -50.74 10.38
C SER A 10 25.43 -49.46 11.25
N ARG A 11 24.84 -49.62 12.47
CA ARG A 11 24.66 -48.53 13.45
C ARG A 11 25.97 -47.77 13.75
N ARG A 12 27.12 -48.45 13.65
CA ARG A 12 28.44 -47.83 13.81
C ARG A 12 28.82 -46.91 12.65
N GLN A 13 28.42 -47.25 11.43
CA GLN A 13 28.71 -46.43 10.23
C GLN A 13 27.78 -45.21 10.18
N PHE A 14 26.55 -45.32 10.75
CA PHE A 14 25.65 -44.19 10.89
C PHE A 14 26.16 -43.16 11.92
N LEU A 15 26.71 -43.63 13.07
CA LEU A 15 27.23 -42.74 14.11
C LEU A 15 28.59 -42.12 13.71
N ALA A 16 29.37 -42.72 12.84
CA ALA A 16 30.62 -42.14 12.31
C ALA A 16 30.33 -41.06 11.25
N GLY A 17 29.21 -41.17 10.52
CA GLY A 17 28.78 -40.15 9.54
C GLY A 17 28.18 -38.87 10.16
N THR A 18 27.61 -38.96 11.36
CA THR A 18 27.00 -37.80 12.05
C THR A 18 28.05 -36.90 12.73
N GLY A 19 29.26 -37.40 13.01
CA GLY A 19 30.33 -36.58 13.59
C GLY A 19 30.97 -35.58 12.64
N ALA A 20 30.91 -35.82 11.34
CA ALA A 20 31.48 -34.92 10.32
C ALA A 20 30.49 -33.84 9.86
N ALA A 21 29.17 -34.03 10.09
CA ALA A 21 28.15 -33.06 9.72
C ALA A 21 28.02 -31.89 10.74
N ALA A 22 28.48 -32.10 11.99
CA ALA A 22 28.39 -31.06 13.02
C ALA A 22 29.46 -29.96 12.88
N ALA A 23 30.57 -30.22 12.19
CA ALA A 23 31.62 -29.22 11.97
C ALA A 23 31.40 -28.35 10.71
N GLY A 24 30.47 -28.73 9.84
CA GLY A 24 30.12 -27.98 8.61
C GLY A 24 29.01 -26.96 8.77
N LEU A 25 28.30 -26.94 9.91
CA LEU A 25 27.17 -26.04 10.16
C LEU A 25 27.57 -24.63 10.61
N SER A 26 28.86 -24.39 10.88
CA SER A 26 29.37 -23.09 11.31
C SER A 26 29.75 -22.12 10.16
N LEU A 27 29.54 -22.52 8.91
CA LEU A 27 29.80 -21.69 7.72
C LEU A 27 28.55 -21.44 6.87
N ILE A 28 27.36 -21.61 7.42
CA ILE A 28 26.20 -20.99 6.77
C ILE A 28 26.38 -19.50 7.04
N PRO A 29 26.69 -18.69 6.02
CA PRO A 29 26.64 -17.25 6.21
C PRO A 29 25.24 -17.00 6.72
N SER A 30 25.12 -16.36 7.90
CA SER A 30 23.87 -15.76 8.32
C SER A 30 23.48 -14.88 7.14
N SER A 31 22.60 -15.38 6.27
CA SER A 31 21.91 -14.52 5.30
C SER A 31 21.24 -13.49 6.17
N THR A 32 21.88 -12.32 6.27
CA THR A 32 21.21 -11.13 6.74
C THR A 32 20.04 -10.98 5.79
N TRP A 33 18.88 -11.39 6.22
CA TRP A 33 17.65 -11.03 5.57
C TRP A 33 17.65 -9.51 5.61
N SER A 34 18.10 -8.93 4.52
CA SER A 34 17.97 -7.52 4.27
C SER A 34 16.47 -7.27 4.28
N TYR A 35 15.95 -6.79 5.40
CA TYR A 35 14.56 -6.34 5.49
C TYR A 35 14.46 -5.18 4.50
N GLU A 36 13.98 -5.48 3.29
CA GLU A 36 13.72 -4.43 2.31
C GLU A 36 12.71 -3.50 2.96
N ALA A 37 13.10 -2.25 3.15
CA ALA A 37 12.24 -1.27 3.79
C ALA A 37 10.88 -1.24 3.06
N ALA A 38 9.81 -1.36 3.84
CA ALA A 38 8.46 -1.32 3.27
C ALA A 38 8.31 -0.07 2.40
N LYS A 39 7.69 -0.23 1.24
CA LYS A 39 7.47 0.85 0.27
C LYS A 39 5.98 1.14 0.15
N LEU A 40 5.64 2.40 -0.02
CA LEU A 40 4.30 2.87 -0.31
C LEU A 40 4.33 3.72 -1.58
N ASN A 41 3.60 3.31 -2.60
CA ASN A 41 3.43 4.08 -3.83
C ASN A 41 2.17 4.93 -3.72
N PHE A 42 2.36 6.23 -3.66
CA PHE A 42 1.33 7.23 -3.40
C PHE A 42 1.08 8.08 -4.64
N TYR A 43 -0.18 8.18 -5.11
CA TYR A 43 -0.55 8.98 -6.27
C TYR A 43 -1.44 10.13 -5.83
N ASN A 44 -0.93 11.35 -5.89
CA ASN A 44 -1.51 12.54 -5.27
C ASN A 44 -1.52 13.74 -6.22
N TRP A 45 -2.25 14.78 -5.81
CA TRP A 45 -2.21 16.10 -6.40
C TRP A 45 -0.90 16.82 -6.07
N ASP A 46 -0.45 17.71 -6.94
CA ASP A 46 0.82 18.44 -6.80
C ASP A 46 0.94 19.21 -5.47
N THR A 47 -0.11 19.92 -5.07
CA THR A 47 -0.05 20.85 -3.93
C THR A 47 -0.72 20.34 -2.65
N TYR A 48 -1.17 19.09 -2.61
CA TYR A 48 -1.96 18.56 -1.50
C TYR A 48 -1.11 17.81 -0.46
N ILE A 49 0.10 18.28 -0.21
CA ILE A 49 0.97 17.71 0.81
C ILE A 49 1.94 18.79 1.33
N GLY A 50 2.31 18.70 2.61
CA GLY A 50 3.34 19.55 3.21
C GLY A 50 4.75 19.15 2.79
N GLU A 51 5.66 20.09 2.75
CA GLU A 51 7.04 19.89 2.29
C GLU A 51 7.80 18.78 3.03
N THR A 52 7.53 18.60 4.32
CA THR A 52 8.24 17.61 5.16
C THR A 52 7.44 16.33 5.38
N THR A 53 6.15 16.30 5.02
CA THR A 53 5.20 15.22 5.41
C THR A 53 5.70 13.82 5.05
N LEU A 54 6.23 13.62 3.84
CA LEU A 54 6.70 12.29 3.43
C LEU A 54 7.96 11.87 4.19
N LYS A 55 8.86 12.82 4.45
CA LYS A 55 10.06 12.59 5.23
C LYS A 55 9.70 12.23 6.67
N ASP A 56 8.85 13.03 7.31
CA ASP A 56 8.41 12.83 8.69
C ASP A 56 7.69 11.50 8.85
N PHE A 57 6.84 11.14 7.87
CA PHE A 57 6.18 9.83 7.84
C PHE A 57 7.18 8.68 7.74
N THR A 58 8.18 8.80 6.87
CA THR A 58 9.22 7.78 6.72
C THR A 58 10.05 7.62 7.99
N GLU A 59 10.40 8.72 8.66
CA GLU A 59 11.17 8.71 9.91
C GLU A 59 10.40 8.02 11.05
N VAL A 60 9.08 8.22 11.13
CA VAL A 60 8.24 7.63 12.18
C VAL A 60 7.87 6.19 11.89
N SER A 61 7.55 5.87 10.62
CA SER A 61 7.00 4.55 10.25
C SER A 61 8.04 3.55 9.75
N GLY A 62 9.20 4.01 9.29
CA GLY A 62 10.18 3.20 8.58
C GLY A 62 9.74 2.83 7.14
N ILE A 63 8.62 3.39 6.65
CA ILE A 63 8.07 3.10 5.33
C ILE A 63 8.55 4.17 4.35
N ASN A 64 9.22 3.76 3.26
CA ASN A 64 9.61 4.66 2.19
C ASN A 64 8.41 4.97 1.29
N VAL A 65 8.08 6.25 1.14
CA VAL A 65 7.00 6.69 0.26
C VAL A 65 7.56 7.18 -1.07
N LYS A 66 7.10 6.57 -2.17
CA LYS A 66 7.27 7.09 -3.51
C LYS A 66 5.98 7.78 -3.92
N MET A 67 6.01 9.09 -4.10
CA MET A 67 4.86 9.86 -4.55
C MET A 67 5.00 10.23 -6.03
N ASP A 68 3.99 9.87 -6.81
CA ASP A 68 3.79 10.35 -8.18
C ASP A 68 2.61 11.35 -8.18
N LEU A 69 2.60 12.27 -9.14
CA LEU A 69 1.63 13.35 -9.22
C LEU A 69 0.68 13.16 -10.41
N PHE A 70 -0.56 13.62 -10.24
CA PHE A 70 -1.52 13.81 -11.33
C PHE A 70 -2.14 15.19 -11.26
N SER A 71 -2.62 15.69 -12.38
CA SER A 71 -3.25 17.01 -12.49
C SER A 71 -4.76 16.96 -12.62
N GLU A 72 -5.31 15.82 -13.07
CA GLU A 72 -6.73 15.63 -13.29
C GLU A 72 -7.21 14.24 -12.91
N ASN A 73 -8.44 14.14 -12.40
CA ASN A 73 -9.03 12.85 -12.01
C ASN A 73 -9.19 11.88 -13.18
N ASP A 74 -9.41 12.39 -14.41
CA ASP A 74 -9.52 11.54 -15.60
C ASP A 74 -8.21 10.81 -15.91
N GLU A 75 -7.07 11.46 -15.72
CA GLU A 75 -5.74 10.85 -15.83
C GLU A 75 -5.58 9.69 -14.82
N LEU A 76 -5.88 9.98 -13.55
CA LEU A 76 -5.82 8.99 -12.48
C LEU A 76 -6.72 7.80 -12.79
N PHE A 77 -7.98 8.04 -13.13
CA PHE A 77 -8.96 7.00 -13.42
C PHE A 77 -8.54 6.14 -14.63
N ALA A 78 -8.12 6.77 -15.72
CA ALA A 78 -7.69 6.06 -16.93
C ALA A 78 -6.46 5.17 -16.67
N LYS A 79 -5.48 5.67 -15.92
CA LYS A 79 -4.27 4.94 -15.55
C LYS A 79 -4.59 3.69 -14.71
N LEU A 80 -5.46 3.82 -13.71
CA LEU A 80 -5.87 2.69 -12.87
C LEU A 80 -6.75 1.69 -13.63
N LYS A 81 -7.64 2.16 -14.50
CA LYS A 81 -8.51 1.32 -15.32
C LYS A 81 -7.72 0.50 -16.36
N ALA A 82 -6.63 1.03 -16.86
CA ALA A 82 -5.73 0.32 -17.78
C ALA A 82 -4.93 -0.81 -17.09
N GLY A 83 -5.01 -0.92 -15.77
CA GLY A 83 -4.28 -1.83 -14.92
C GLY A 83 -3.41 -1.02 -13.95
N ASN A 84 -3.72 -1.10 -12.65
CA ASN A 84 -2.98 -0.35 -11.63
C ASN A 84 -1.47 -0.62 -11.75
N PRO A 85 -0.63 0.40 -12.04
CA PRO A 85 0.82 0.21 -12.19
C PRO A 85 1.55 0.04 -10.85
N GLY A 86 0.83 -0.27 -9.78
CA GLY A 86 1.39 -0.55 -8.46
C GLY A 86 1.18 0.58 -7.45
N TYR A 87 0.16 1.41 -7.60
CA TYR A 87 -0.22 2.39 -6.55
C TYR A 87 -0.97 1.71 -5.42
N ASP A 88 -0.54 2.00 -4.19
CA ASP A 88 -1.12 1.51 -2.95
C ASP A 88 -2.14 2.51 -2.38
N LEU A 89 -1.88 3.81 -2.56
CA LEU A 89 -2.72 4.90 -2.06
C LEU A 89 -2.93 5.95 -3.16
N ILE A 90 -4.18 6.41 -3.30
CA ILE A 90 -4.59 7.40 -4.30
C ILE A 90 -5.50 8.46 -3.67
N VAL A 91 -5.58 9.65 -4.26
CA VAL A 91 -6.39 10.77 -3.76
C VAL A 91 -7.35 11.29 -4.86
N PRO A 92 -8.37 10.52 -5.25
CA PRO A 92 -9.38 11.00 -6.18
C PRO A 92 -10.35 11.97 -5.51
N SER A 93 -11.04 12.81 -6.30
CA SER A 93 -12.19 13.56 -5.84
C SER A 93 -13.39 12.64 -5.56
N SER A 94 -14.35 13.10 -4.75
CA SER A 94 -15.47 12.30 -4.25
C SER A 94 -16.30 11.62 -5.34
N ASP A 95 -16.58 12.31 -6.43
CA ASP A 95 -17.27 11.79 -7.60
C ASP A 95 -16.50 10.65 -8.31
N TYR A 96 -15.17 10.73 -8.30
CA TYR A 96 -14.32 9.65 -8.81
C TYR A 96 -14.18 8.49 -7.83
N VAL A 97 -14.23 8.74 -6.52
CA VAL A 97 -14.35 7.65 -5.52
C VAL A 97 -15.60 6.82 -5.80
N GLU A 98 -16.77 7.46 -5.97
CA GLU A 98 -18.01 6.77 -6.31
C GLU A 98 -17.89 5.94 -7.59
N ARG A 99 -17.36 6.53 -8.66
CA ARG A 99 -17.12 5.83 -9.95
C ARG A 99 -16.19 4.64 -9.81
N MET A 100 -15.14 4.76 -8.99
CA MET A 100 -14.18 3.67 -8.73
C MET A 100 -14.79 2.55 -7.89
N ILE A 101 -15.65 2.88 -6.92
CA ILE A 101 -16.40 1.88 -6.15
C ILE A 101 -17.32 1.10 -7.07
N LEU A 102 -18.10 1.78 -7.92
CA LEU A 102 -19.00 1.15 -8.89
C LEU A 102 -18.26 0.28 -9.93
N ALA A 103 -17.01 0.61 -10.20
CA ALA A 103 -16.16 -0.12 -11.13
C ALA A 103 -15.32 -1.23 -10.45
N ASP A 104 -15.52 -1.49 -9.15
CA ASP A 104 -14.77 -2.47 -8.33
C ASP A 104 -13.24 -2.27 -8.39
N MET A 105 -12.81 -1.01 -8.35
CA MET A 105 -11.41 -0.62 -8.48
C MET A 105 -10.74 -0.36 -7.13
N LEU A 106 -11.51 -0.27 -6.03
CA LEU A 106 -11.01 0.07 -4.70
C LEU A 106 -11.15 -1.11 -3.74
N MET A 107 -10.13 -1.31 -2.92
CA MET A 107 -10.15 -2.30 -1.86
C MET A 107 -10.83 -1.72 -0.61
N PRO A 108 -11.70 -2.47 0.07
CA PRO A 108 -12.29 -2.04 1.33
C PRO A 108 -11.23 -1.77 2.40
N LEU A 109 -11.44 -0.70 3.18
CA LEU A 109 -10.59 -0.38 4.32
C LEU A 109 -10.93 -1.27 5.52
N ASP A 110 -9.90 -1.74 6.22
CA ASP A 110 -10.08 -2.30 7.55
C ASP A 110 -10.16 -1.16 8.58
N ASN A 111 -11.37 -0.72 8.86
CA ASN A 111 -11.61 0.36 9.81
C ASN A 111 -11.15 0.04 11.23
N SER A 112 -10.97 -1.24 11.59
CA SER A 112 -10.43 -1.64 12.90
C SER A 112 -8.93 -1.36 13.03
N ALA A 113 -8.22 -1.34 11.91
CA ALA A 113 -6.81 -1.00 11.84
C ALA A 113 -6.54 0.52 11.82
N ILE A 114 -7.59 1.37 11.84
CA ILE A 114 -7.48 2.83 11.76
C ILE A 114 -8.07 3.48 13.04
N PRO A 115 -7.38 3.39 14.18
CA PRO A 115 -7.92 3.88 15.46
C PRO A 115 -8.20 5.39 15.45
N ASN A 116 -7.41 6.17 14.70
CA ASN A 116 -7.55 7.62 14.59
C ASN A 116 -8.76 8.07 13.75
N ARG A 117 -9.51 7.13 13.17
CA ARG A 117 -10.75 7.44 12.44
C ARG A 117 -11.76 8.20 13.33
N SER A 118 -11.74 7.95 14.63
CA SER A 118 -12.58 8.68 15.61
C SER A 118 -12.27 10.18 15.73
N ASN A 119 -11.12 10.63 15.22
CA ASN A 119 -10.75 12.05 15.19
C ASN A 119 -11.36 12.80 13.99
N ILE A 120 -11.97 12.07 13.05
CA ILE A 120 -12.61 12.66 11.88
C ILE A 120 -14.02 13.12 12.27
N GLN A 121 -14.36 14.35 11.91
CA GLN A 121 -15.68 14.91 12.15
C GLN A 121 -16.78 14.09 11.47
N ASP A 122 -17.90 13.84 12.15
CA ASP A 122 -18.97 12.95 11.69
C ASP A 122 -19.53 13.36 10.31
N SER A 123 -19.62 14.65 10.02
CA SER A 123 -20.08 15.16 8.72
C SER A 123 -19.22 14.71 7.53
N PHE A 124 -17.97 14.33 7.77
CA PHE A 124 -17.08 13.75 6.75
C PHE A 124 -17.10 12.23 6.74
N LEU A 125 -17.67 11.59 7.75
CA LEU A 125 -17.81 10.13 7.82
C LEU A 125 -19.12 9.64 7.20
N ASP A 126 -20.17 10.45 7.28
CA ASP A 126 -21.48 10.14 6.68
C ASP A 126 -21.62 10.83 5.33
N VAL A 127 -21.23 10.15 4.27
CA VAL A 127 -21.26 10.67 2.89
C VAL A 127 -21.95 9.68 1.96
N SER A 128 -22.75 10.20 1.02
CA SER A 128 -23.58 9.40 0.13
C SER A 128 -22.77 8.57 -0.88
N PHE A 129 -21.61 9.04 -1.31
CA PHE A 129 -20.77 8.38 -2.33
C PHE A 129 -19.94 7.19 -1.78
N ASP A 130 -19.77 7.12 -0.45
CA ASP A 130 -19.11 6.00 0.23
C ASP A 130 -19.69 5.81 1.63
N PRO A 131 -20.91 5.22 1.75
CA PRO A 131 -21.60 5.08 3.01
C PRO A 131 -20.77 4.31 4.04
N GLY A 132 -20.58 4.91 5.21
CA GLY A 132 -19.77 4.36 6.29
C GLY A 132 -18.27 4.41 6.04
N ARG A 133 -17.81 5.10 5.00
CA ARG A 133 -16.39 5.19 4.64
C ARG A 133 -15.75 3.82 4.56
N LYS A 134 -16.34 2.99 3.74
CA LYS A 134 -15.88 1.61 3.54
C LYS A 134 -14.62 1.54 2.66
N PHE A 135 -14.45 2.46 1.73
CA PHE A 135 -13.37 2.44 0.74
C PHE A 135 -12.46 3.66 0.81
N SER A 136 -12.88 4.76 1.46
CA SER A 136 -12.13 6.00 1.49
C SER A 136 -12.19 6.71 2.84
N LEU A 137 -11.21 7.58 3.07
CA LEU A 137 -11.21 8.55 4.16
C LEU A 137 -11.05 9.95 3.61
N PRO A 138 -11.56 11.00 4.29
CA PRO A 138 -11.37 12.37 3.86
C PRO A 138 -9.91 12.77 3.98
N TYR A 139 -9.36 13.34 2.91
CA TYR A 139 -8.00 13.86 2.88
C TYR A 139 -7.99 15.38 2.88
N MET A 140 -8.66 15.97 1.90
CA MET A 140 -8.89 17.42 1.81
C MET A 140 -10.34 17.70 1.44
N TRP A 141 -10.82 18.88 1.77
CA TRP A 141 -12.12 19.36 1.35
C TRP A 141 -12.03 20.82 0.92
N GLY A 142 -12.96 21.24 0.10
CA GLY A 142 -13.04 22.60 -0.36
C GLY A 142 -14.45 22.93 -0.83
N THR A 143 -14.69 24.20 -1.10
CA THR A 143 -15.94 24.68 -1.68
C THR A 143 -15.71 25.11 -3.11
N MET A 144 -16.67 24.80 -3.98
CA MET A 144 -16.73 25.38 -5.32
C MET A 144 -17.77 26.48 -5.35
N GLY A 145 -17.48 27.55 -6.04
CA GLY A 145 -18.38 28.67 -6.21
C GLY A 145 -18.28 29.25 -7.62
N VAL A 146 -19.34 29.95 -8.01
CA VAL A 146 -19.37 30.67 -9.29
C VAL A 146 -18.98 32.13 -9.04
N GLY A 147 -17.84 32.53 -9.58
CA GLY A 147 -17.47 33.95 -9.64
C GLY A 147 -18.11 34.61 -10.85
N TYR A 148 -18.81 35.71 -10.65
CA TYR A 148 -19.40 36.48 -11.75
C TYR A 148 -19.09 37.97 -11.63
N ARG A 149 -19.06 38.64 -12.78
CA ARG A 149 -18.87 40.09 -12.83
C ARG A 149 -20.23 40.76 -12.71
N LYS A 150 -20.54 41.32 -11.54
CA LYS A 150 -21.81 41.97 -11.23
C LYS A 150 -22.22 43.00 -12.28
N SER A 151 -21.28 43.85 -12.76
CA SER A 151 -21.52 44.86 -13.79
C SER A 151 -21.87 44.33 -15.18
N LYS A 152 -21.99 43.00 -15.36
CA LYS A 152 -22.37 42.33 -16.62
C LYS A 152 -23.66 41.53 -16.47
N MET A 153 -24.34 41.63 -15.33
CA MET A 153 -25.53 40.84 -15.03
C MET A 153 -26.82 41.73 -14.96
N ASP A 154 -26.75 43.00 -15.35
CA ASP A 154 -27.89 43.94 -15.48
C ASP A 154 -28.55 43.77 -16.84
#